data_042ce352db20429e2dac6eb5627b9647
#
_entry.id   042ce352db20429e2dac6eb5627b9647
#
_cell.length_a   1.000
_cell.length_b   1.000
_cell.length_c   1.000
_cell.angle_alpha   90.00
_cell.angle_beta   90.00
_cell.angle_gamma   90.00
#
_symmetry.space_group_name_H-M   'P 1'
#
loop_
_entity.id
_entity.type
_entity.pdbx_description
1 polymer ?
#
loop_
_entity_poly.entity_id
_entity_poly.type
_entity_poly.pdbx_seq_one_letter_code
_entity_poly.pdbx_strand_id
1 'polypeptide(L)'
;MFTGIVEGIATLQSTSKLEGYADWEVEFPVGALDGIEIGASVSLEGVCLTVTSVSGLRASFQIIEETLARSTLGGFKPQDTLNYERSLTYGK
;
A
#
# COMPACT_ATOMS: atom_id res chain seq x y z
N MET A 1 12.95 -6.20 -0.45
CA MET A 1 13.88 -5.11 -0.71
C MET A 1 13.27 -4.13 -1.70
N PHE A 2 13.45 -2.85 -1.42
CA PHE A 2 12.97 -1.80 -2.32
C PHE A 2 14.15 -1.12 -2.99
N THR A 3 13.96 -0.79 -4.27
CA THR A 3 15.01 -0.12 -5.05
C THR A 3 14.86 1.39 -5.03
N GLY A 4 13.69 1.88 -4.59
CA GLY A 4 13.39 3.29 -4.67
C GLY A 4 12.82 3.70 -6.02
N ILE A 5 12.60 2.74 -6.91
CA ILE A 5 12.08 3.02 -8.25
C ILE A 5 10.58 2.73 -8.25
N VAL A 6 9.80 3.75 -8.57
CA VAL A 6 8.34 3.64 -8.66
C VAL A 6 7.99 2.70 -9.80
N GLU A 7 7.15 1.69 -9.51
CA GLU A 7 6.71 0.74 -10.53
C GLU A 7 5.43 1.17 -11.22
N GLY A 8 4.62 1.99 -10.58
CA GLY A 8 3.38 2.42 -11.16
C GLY A 8 2.57 3.26 -10.19
N ILE A 9 1.29 3.44 -10.56
CA ILE A 9 0.38 4.29 -9.79
C ILE A 9 -0.83 3.46 -9.41
N ALA A 10 -1.17 3.51 -8.11
CA ALA A 10 -2.36 2.86 -7.57
C ALA A 10 -3.35 3.93 -7.13
N THR A 11 -4.58 3.53 -6.87
CA THR A 11 -5.63 4.46 -6.47
C THR A 11 -6.15 4.07 -5.09
N LEU A 12 -6.17 5.04 -4.19
CA LEU A 12 -6.74 4.82 -2.86
C LEU A 12 -8.24 4.72 -3.00
N GLN A 13 -8.82 3.57 -2.60
CA GLN A 13 -10.24 3.34 -2.76
C GLN A 13 -11.03 3.73 -1.53
N SER A 14 -10.53 3.39 -0.36
CA SER A 14 -11.23 3.71 0.87
C SER A 14 -10.26 3.80 2.03
N THR A 15 -10.65 4.56 3.03
CA THR A 15 -9.92 4.66 4.28
C THR A 15 -10.92 4.50 5.41
N SER A 16 -10.52 3.77 6.45
CA SER A 16 -11.31 3.63 7.67
C SER A 16 -10.41 3.95 8.84
N LYS A 17 -10.73 5.00 9.56
CA LYS A 17 -9.94 5.37 10.72
C LYS A 17 -10.42 4.58 11.93
N LEU A 18 -9.51 3.86 12.53
CA LEU A 18 -9.78 3.06 13.70
C LEU A 18 -8.92 3.57 14.85
N GLU A 19 -9.06 2.97 16.01
CA GLU A 19 -8.30 3.44 17.17
C GLU A 19 -6.83 3.03 17.00
N GLY A 20 -5.96 4.03 16.86
CA GLY A 20 -4.53 3.81 16.74
C GLY A 20 -4.02 3.52 15.35
N TYR A 21 -4.91 3.33 14.36
CA TYR A 21 -4.47 3.04 13.01
C TYR A 21 -5.59 3.34 12.01
N ALA A 22 -5.24 3.30 10.73
CA ALA A 22 -6.22 3.41 9.65
C ALA A 22 -6.10 2.17 8.77
N ASP A 23 -7.23 1.77 8.20
CA ASP A 23 -7.30 0.63 7.30
C ASP A 23 -7.54 1.20 5.91
N TRP A 24 -6.61 0.93 4.98
CA TRP A 24 -6.67 1.46 3.62
C TRP A 24 -6.92 0.34 2.64
N GLU A 25 -7.81 0.58 1.68
CA GLU A 25 -7.99 -0.30 0.54
C GLU A 25 -7.50 0.42 -0.69
N VAL A 26 -6.57 -0.21 -1.41
CA VAL A 26 -5.89 0.41 -2.55
C VAL A 26 -6.06 -0.49 -3.77
N GLU A 27 -6.44 0.11 -4.89
CA GLU A 27 -6.59 -0.62 -6.15
C GLU A 27 -5.35 -0.42 -7.01
N PHE A 28 -4.82 -1.53 -7.52
CA PHE A 28 -3.60 -1.54 -8.32
C PHE A 28 -3.93 -1.86 -9.77
N PRO A 29 -3.03 -1.51 -10.69
CA PRO A 29 -3.22 -1.88 -12.10
C PRO A 29 -3.26 -3.38 -12.27
N VAL A 30 -3.84 -3.83 -13.39
CA VAL A 30 -3.90 -5.25 -13.73
C VAL A 30 -2.49 -5.83 -13.71
N GLY A 31 -2.34 -6.96 -13.05
CA GLY A 31 -1.07 -7.67 -12.97
C GLY A 31 -0.16 -7.23 -11.85
N ALA A 32 -0.40 -6.05 -11.24
CA ALA A 32 0.49 -5.53 -10.21
C ALA A 32 0.49 -6.39 -8.95
N LEU A 33 -0.63 -7.01 -8.63
CA LEU A 33 -0.74 -7.83 -7.42
C LEU A 33 -0.48 -9.32 -7.69
N ASP A 34 -0.08 -9.69 -8.92
CA ASP A 34 0.22 -11.08 -9.22
C ASP A 34 1.32 -11.57 -8.30
N GLY A 35 1.06 -12.69 -7.62
CA GLY A 35 2.03 -13.28 -6.72
C GLY A 35 2.13 -12.60 -5.36
N ILE A 36 1.38 -11.54 -5.13
CA ILE A 36 1.37 -10.86 -3.83
C ILE A 36 0.53 -11.67 -2.86
N GLU A 37 1.06 -11.87 -1.66
CA GLU A 37 0.38 -12.59 -0.59
C GLU A 37 0.23 -11.72 0.63
N ILE A 38 -0.68 -12.11 1.51
CA ILE A 38 -0.82 -11.45 2.81
C ILE A 38 0.54 -11.52 3.52
N GLY A 39 0.97 -10.40 4.07
CA GLY A 39 2.27 -10.30 4.70
C GLY A 39 3.35 -9.72 3.80
N ALA A 40 3.07 -9.60 2.50
CA ALA A 40 4.05 -9.00 1.58
C ALA A 40 4.19 -7.51 1.87
N SER A 41 5.32 -6.95 1.48
CA SER A 41 5.60 -5.54 1.68
C SER A 41 5.42 -4.78 0.37
N VAL A 42 4.76 -3.65 0.44
CA VAL A 42 4.58 -2.74 -0.70
C VAL A 42 4.86 -1.33 -0.21
N SER A 43 5.64 -0.58 -0.98
CA SER A 43 5.89 0.82 -0.67
C SER A 43 4.82 1.67 -1.33
N LEU A 44 4.14 2.49 -0.55
CA LEU A 44 3.21 3.49 -1.05
C LEU A 44 3.77 4.86 -0.70
N GLU A 45 4.03 5.69 -1.71
CA GLU A 45 4.63 7.02 -1.52
C GLU A 45 5.91 6.94 -0.68
N GLY A 46 6.70 5.88 -0.91
CA GLY A 46 7.95 5.71 -0.20
C GLY A 46 7.83 5.12 1.19
N VAL A 47 6.62 4.80 1.64
CA VAL A 47 6.40 4.22 2.97
C VAL A 47 6.15 2.73 2.83
N CYS A 48 6.95 1.93 3.52
CA CYS A 48 6.83 0.46 3.46
C CYS A 48 5.64 0.01 4.30
N LEU A 49 4.69 -0.67 3.66
CA LEU A 49 3.49 -1.15 4.33
C LEU A 49 3.31 -2.64 4.08
N THR A 50 2.59 -3.29 4.98
CA THR A 50 2.36 -4.72 4.91
C THR A 50 0.93 -5.00 4.43
N VAL A 51 0.81 -5.89 3.46
CA VAL A 51 -0.49 -6.29 2.90
C VAL A 51 -1.24 -7.13 3.94
N THR A 52 -2.46 -6.72 4.27
CA THR A 52 -3.29 -7.45 5.22
C THR A 52 -4.36 -8.28 4.54
N SER A 53 -4.73 -7.94 3.31
CA SER A 53 -5.63 -8.77 2.51
C SER A 53 -5.48 -8.43 1.05
N VAL A 54 -5.84 -9.38 0.19
CA VAL A 54 -5.79 -9.20 -1.26
C VAL A 54 -7.09 -9.73 -1.85
N SER A 55 -7.71 -8.95 -2.72
CA SER A 55 -8.94 -9.35 -3.38
C SER A 55 -8.98 -8.73 -4.77
N GLY A 56 -8.80 -9.55 -5.81
CA GLY A 56 -8.78 -9.05 -7.17
C GLY A 56 -7.65 -8.06 -7.38
N LEU A 57 -7.99 -6.84 -7.79
CA LEU A 57 -6.99 -5.80 -8.02
C LEU A 57 -6.72 -4.96 -6.77
N ARG A 58 -7.32 -5.30 -5.64
CA ARG A 58 -7.23 -4.50 -4.43
C ARG A 58 -6.46 -5.19 -3.34
N ALA A 59 -5.68 -4.42 -2.61
CA ALA A 59 -4.99 -4.89 -1.42
C ALA A 59 -5.30 -3.95 -0.28
N SER A 60 -5.34 -4.49 0.93
CA SER A 60 -5.59 -3.69 2.13
C SER A 60 -4.31 -3.56 2.94
N PHE A 61 -4.20 -2.43 3.62
CA PHE A 61 -3.05 -2.12 4.46
C PHE A 61 -3.53 -1.48 5.75
N GLN A 62 -2.87 -1.81 6.85
CA GLN A 62 -3.10 -1.10 8.11
C GLN A 62 -1.93 -0.16 8.33
N ILE A 63 -2.25 1.11 8.59
CA ILE A 63 -1.22 2.13 8.75
C ILE A 63 -1.38 2.73 10.14
N ILE A 64 -0.34 2.58 10.97
CA ILE A 64 -0.42 3.08 12.34
C ILE A 64 -0.47 4.61 12.32
N GLU A 65 -1.07 5.16 13.36
CA GLU A 65 -1.31 6.59 13.45
C GLU A 65 -0.04 7.40 13.34
N GLU A 66 1.03 6.92 13.95
CA GLU A 66 2.32 7.62 13.88
C GLU A 66 2.84 7.73 12.46
N THR A 67 2.69 6.65 11.68
CA THR A 67 3.12 6.66 10.29
C THR A 67 2.31 7.67 9.48
N LEU A 68 0.99 7.73 9.73
CA LEU A 68 0.15 8.72 9.05
C LEU A 68 0.57 10.15 9.40
N ALA A 69 0.95 10.37 10.66
CA ALA A 69 1.33 11.71 11.12
C ALA A 69 2.69 12.14 10.59
N ARG A 70 3.60 11.18 10.37
CA ARG A 70 4.97 11.49 10.00
C ARG A 70 5.27 11.35 8.52
N SER A 71 4.31 10.92 7.73
CA SER A 71 4.50 10.74 6.29
C SER A 71 3.48 11.56 5.54
N THR A 72 3.61 11.58 4.20
CA THR A 72 2.64 12.27 3.37
C THR A 72 1.31 11.52 3.31
N LEU A 73 1.28 10.26 3.78
CA LEU A 73 0.08 9.43 3.67
C LEU A 73 -1.11 10.01 4.39
N GLY A 74 -0.88 10.75 5.47
CA GLY A 74 -1.99 11.33 6.24
C GLY A 74 -2.82 12.34 5.48
N GLY A 75 -2.30 12.88 4.38
CA GLY A 75 -3.02 13.84 3.56
C GLY A 75 -3.79 13.23 2.40
N PHE A 76 -3.72 11.91 2.23
CA PHE A 76 -4.40 11.26 1.10
C PHE A 76 -5.84 10.91 1.45
N LYS A 77 -6.70 10.94 0.45
CA LYS A 77 -8.13 10.59 0.60
C LYS A 77 -8.54 9.69 -0.54
N PRO A 78 -9.73 9.07 -0.42
CA PRO A 78 -10.23 8.23 -1.50
C PRO A 78 -10.19 8.95 -2.84
N GLN A 79 -9.83 8.23 -3.87
CA GLN A 79 -9.65 8.65 -5.25
C GLN A 79 -8.30 9.32 -5.51
N ASP A 80 -7.49 9.59 -4.49
CA ASP A 80 -6.12 10.07 -4.70
C ASP A 80 -5.28 8.93 -5.26
N THR A 81 -4.27 9.29 -6.04
CA THR A 81 -3.34 8.30 -6.60
C THR A 81 -2.07 8.24 -5.77
N LEU A 82 -1.47 7.05 -5.77
CA LEU A 82 -0.29 6.77 -4.97
C LEU A 82 0.76 6.11 -5.85
N ASN A 83 2.00 6.55 -5.71
CA ASN A 83 3.12 5.85 -6.34
C ASN A 83 3.41 4.60 -5.53
N TYR A 84 3.65 3.46 -6.21
CA TYR A 84 3.93 2.23 -5.48
C TYR A 84 5.16 1.54 -6.02
N GLU A 85 5.75 0.72 -5.15
CA GLU A 85 6.83 -0.17 -5.51
C GLU A 85 6.62 -1.44 -4.69
N ARG A 86 6.66 -2.62 -5.35
CA ARG A 86 6.56 -3.88 -4.65
C ARG A 86 7.95 -4.29 -4.17
N SER A 87 7.97 -4.97 -3.04
CA SER A 87 9.24 -5.46 -2.52
C SER A 87 9.80 -6.54 -3.44
N LEU A 88 11.07 -6.43 -3.76
CA LEU A 88 11.75 -7.48 -4.52
C LEU A 88 12.06 -8.64 -3.58
N THR A 89 11.72 -9.84 -4.03
CA THR A 89 11.94 -11.05 -3.25
C THR A 89 12.85 -11.97 -4.04
N TYR A 90 13.93 -12.38 -3.42
CA TYR A 90 14.89 -13.27 -4.06
C TYR A 90 14.93 -14.60 -3.33
N GLY A 91 15.26 -15.67 -4.06
CA GLY A 91 15.45 -16.97 -3.46
C GLY A 91 14.15 -17.64 -3.10
N LYS A 92 13.09 -17.27 -3.74
CA LYS A 92 11.79 -17.88 -3.51
C LYS A 92 11.45 -18.83 -4.60
#